data_3f9f72c0b85ce8d7fd253b3f43910192
#
_entry.id   3f9f72c0b85ce8d7fd253b3f43910192
#
_cell.length_a   1.000
_cell.length_b   1.000
_cell.length_c   1.000
_cell.angle_alpha   90.00
_cell.angle_beta   90.00
_cell.angle_gamma   90.00
#
_symmetry.space_group_name_H-M   'P 1'
#
loop_
_entity.id
_entity.type
_entity.pdbx_description
1 polymer ?
#
loop_
_entity_poly.entity_id
_entity_poly.type
_entity_poly.pdbx_seq_one_letter_code
_entity_poly.pdbx_strand_id
1 'polypeptide(L)'
;AVRQGLAGGAEADVAARYVAWMAQRQIDGGADYLDLNVDEISPDVEGRLEAMRWLVAAVGPASSVPLAIDSSDAAVLEAGLDAVDPAWAGGATPMVNSASTERPEVLELVKDRGTPVVISCTGASMPSGTQDRVERAEEIVAMATGLDLPLDSLHVDPLVIPIGVDPMAGGAFMDAVATIRERFGEEIHITG
;
A
#
# COMPACT_ATOMS: atom_id res chain seq x y z
N ALA A 1 -6.96 -10.05 -16.29
CA ALA A 1 -7.16 -11.18 -15.36
C ALA A 1 -8.32 -10.92 -14.39
N VAL A 2 -8.28 -9.85 -13.54
CA VAL A 2 -9.31 -9.60 -12.51
C VAL A 2 -10.73 -9.55 -13.10
N ARG A 3 -10.98 -8.76 -14.15
CA ARG A 3 -12.30 -8.71 -14.82
C ARG A 3 -12.78 -10.07 -15.35
N GLN A 4 -11.88 -10.93 -15.82
CA GLN A 4 -12.21 -12.30 -16.25
C GLN A 4 -12.52 -13.20 -15.05
N GLY A 5 -11.79 -13.02 -13.94
CA GLY A 5 -12.05 -13.72 -12.69
C GLY A 5 -13.44 -13.43 -12.14
N LEU A 6 -13.83 -12.16 -12.12
CA LEU A 6 -15.17 -11.73 -11.68
C LEU A 6 -16.31 -12.21 -12.58
N ALA A 7 -16.05 -12.38 -13.88
CA ALA A 7 -17.07 -12.90 -14.81
C ALA A 7 -17.45 -14.36 -14.57
N GLY A 8 -16.65 -15.11 -13.81
CA GLY A 8 -16.92 -16.51 -13.48
C GLY A 8 -16.61 -17.50 -14.62
N GLY A 9 -16.97 -18.76 -14.40
CA GLY A 9 -16.80 -19.82 -15.40
C GLY A 9 -15.34 -20.27 -15.58
N ALA A 10 -15.05 -20.97 -16.70
CA ALA A 10 -13.75 -21.55 -16.96
C ALA A 10 -12.61 -20.51 -17.10
N GLU A 11 -12.94 -19.28 -17.51
CA GLU A 11 -11.96 -18.20 -17.60
C GLU A 11 -11.54 -17.66 -16.23
N ALA A 12 -12.40 -17.76 -15.20
CA ALA A 12 -12.08 -17.36 -13.84
C ALA A 12 -10.95 -18.20 -13.25
N ASP A 13 -10.96 -19.53 -13.47
CA ASP A 13 -9.91 -20.42 -13.03
C ASP A 13 -8.55 -20.11 -13.72
N VAL A 14 -8.61 -19.76 -14.99
CA VAL A 14 -7.40 -19.33 -15.74
C VAL A 14 -6.87 -18.02 -15.19
N ALA A 15 -7.75 -17.07 -14.93
CA ALA A 15 -7.40 -15.77 -14.38
C ALA A 15 -6.77 -15.89 -12.98
N ALA A 16 -7.37 -16.71 -12.09
CA ALA A 16 -6.84 -16.96 -10.75
C ALA A 16 -5.43 -17.59 -10.80
N ARG A 17 -5.24 -18.63 -11.62
CA ARG A 17 -3.90 -19.24 -11.81
C ARG A 17 -2.88 -18.25 -12.37
N TYR A 18 -3.31 -17.35 -13.26
CA TYR A 18 -2.40 -16.33 -13.81
C TYR A 18 -1.94 -15.33 -12.77
N VAL A 19 -2.85 -14.79 -11.93
CA VAL A 19 -2.45 -13.84 -10.88
C VAL A 19 -1.61 -14.52 -9.80
N ALA A 20 -1.93 -15.77 -9.42
CA ALA A 20 -1.13 -16.54 -8.48
C ALA A 20 0.29 -16.82 -9.05
N TRP A 21 0.41 -17.13 -10.33
CA TRP A 21 1.71 -17.30 -10.99
C TRP A 21 2.50 -15.98 -11.02
N MET A 22 1.85 -14.84 -11.29
CA MET A 22 2.50 -13.53 -11.26
C MET A 22 3.01 -13.20 -9.84
N ALA A 23 2.20 -13.48 -8.82
CA ALA A 23 2.58 -13.34 -7.43
C ALA A 23 3.81 -14.18 -7.07
N GLN A 24 3.81 -15.48 -7.44
CA GLN A 24 4.94 -16.35 -7.18
C GLN A 24 6.24 -15.85 -7.84
N ARG A 25 6.17 -15.32 -9.05
CA ARG A 25 7.36 -14.75 -9.71
C ARG A 25 7.95 -13.56 -8.96
N GLN A 26 7.11 -12.73 -8.32
CA GLN A 26 7.59 -11.61 -7.50
C GLN A 26 8.22 -12.13 -6.21
N ILE A 27 7.63 -13.12 -5.57
CA ILE A 27 8.18 -13.79 -4.39
C ILE A 27 9.55 -14.43 -4.71
N ASP A 28 9.64 -15.16 -5.82
CA ASP A 28 10.91 -15.76 -6.30
C ASP A 28 11.97 -14.70 -6.62
N GLY A 29 11.53 -13.49 -6.97
CA GLY A 29 12.36 -12.30 -7.18
C GLY A 29 12.81 -11.59 -5.91
N GLY A 30 12.34 -12.03 -4.74
CA GLY A 30 12.70 -11.47 -3.44
C GLY A 30 11.78 -10.37 -2.95
N ALA A 31 10.51 -10.36 -3.37
CA ALA A 31 9.52 -9.42 -2.81
C ALA A 31 9.25 -9.74 -1.34
N ASP A 32 9.22 -8.71 -0.50
CA ASP A 32 8.84 -8.80 0.92
C ASP A 32 7.33 -8.66 1.13
N TYR A 33 6.64 -8.00 0.20
CA TYR A 33 5.18 -7.83 0.15
C TYR A 33 4.68 -8.03 -1.27
N LEU A 34 3.41 -8.42 -1.40
CA LEU A 34 2.68 -8.37 -2.68
C LEU A 34 1.64 -7.26 -2.61
N ASP A 35 1.82 -6.22 -3.39
CA ASP A 35 0.92 -5.08 -3.46
C ASP A 35 -0.26 -5.36 -4.40
N LEU A 36 -1.48 -5.26 -3.89
CA LEU A 36 -2.72 -5.57 -4.58
C LEU A 36 -3.56 -4.31 -4.78
N ASN A 37 -3.64 -3.82 -6.01
CA ASN A 37 -4.43 -2.66 -6.40
C ASN A 37 -5.51 -3.02 -7.42
N VAL A 38 -6.71 -2.46 -7.25
CA VAL A 38 -7.88 -2.67 -8.12
C VAL A 38 -8.57 -1.37 -8.56
N ASP A 39 -7.98 -0.21 -8.27
CA ASP A 39 -8.64 1.09 -8.49
C ASP A 39 -9.05 1.32 -9.95
N GLU A 40 -8.27 0.80 -10.91
CA GLU A 40 -8.54 0.89 -12.34
C GLU A 40 -9.52 -0.18 -12.89
N ILE A 41 -10.02 -1.08 -12.03
CA ILE A 41 -10.88 -2.19 -12.47
C ILE A 41 -12.31 -1.72 -12.72
N SER A 42 -12.84 -0.87 -11.84
CA SER A 42 -14.20 -0.33 -11.95
C SER A 42 -14.27 1.15 -11.55
N PRO A 43 -15.11 1.95 -12.18
CA PRO A 43 -15.36 3.32 -11.77
C PRO A 43 -16.20 3.41 -10.48
N ASP A 44 -16.99 2.39 -10.15
CA ASP A 44 -17.81 2.35 -8.94
C ASP A 44 -17.14 1.58 -7.82
N VAL A 45 -17.46 1.97 -6.58
CA VAL A 45 -16.86 1.40 -5.36
C VAL A 45 -17.22 -0.08 -5.22
N GLU A 46 -18.48 -0.46 -5.48
CA GLU A 46 -18.93 -1.84 -5.31
C GLU A 46 -18.14 -2.81 -6.20
N GLY A 47 -17.91 -2.44 -7.46
CA GLY A 47 -17.07 -3.24 -8.36
C GLY A 47 -15.61 -3.32 -7.89
N ARG A 48 -15.06 -2.30 -7.23
CA ARG A 48 -13.73 -2.36 -6.62
C ARG A 48 -13.71 -3.23 -5.37
N LEU A 49 -14.76 -3.18 -4.53
CA LEU A 49 -14.90 -4.07 -3.37
C LEU A 49 -14.89 -5.55 -3.79
N GLU A 50 -15.68 -5.91 -4.80
CA GLU A 50 -15.71 -7.27 -5.34
C GLU A 50 -14.36 -7.67 -5.91
N ALA A 51 -13.72 -6.77 -6.67
CA ALA A 51 -12.42 -7.01 -7.29
C ALA A 51 -11.32 -7.24 -6.27
N MET A 52 -11.28 -6.46 -5.19
CA MET A 52 -10.30 -6.61 -4.12
C MET A 52 -10.47 -7.95 -3.40
N ARG A 53 -11.69 -8.29 -3.00
CA ARG A 53 -11.97 -9.59 -2.36
C ARG A 53 -11.56 -10.76 -3.25
N TRP A 54 -11.88 -10.69 -4.54
CA TRP A 54 -11.49 -11.71 -5.50
C TRP A 54 -9.96 -11.81 -5.63
N LEU A 55 -9.27 -10.68 -5.76
CA LEU A 55 -7.81 -10.65 -5.94
C LEU A 55 -7.08 -11.19 -4.72
N VAL A 56 -7.50 -10.80 -3.52
CA VAL A 56 -6.97 -11.32 -2.25
C VAL A 56 -7.17 -12.83 -2.16
N ALA A 57 -8.39 -13.33 -2.48
CA ALA A 57 -8.68 -14.76 -2.46
C ALA A 57 -7.90 -15.56 -3.52
N ALA A 58 -7.54 -14.95 -4.65
CA ALA A 58 -6.78 -15.60 -5.71
C ALA A 58 -5.28 -15.64 -5.43
N VAL A 59 -4.73 -14.67 -4.71
CA VAL A 59 -3.28 -14.53 -4.44
C VAL A 59 -2.91 -15.08 -3.07
N GLY A 60 -3.68 -14.77 -2.04
CA GLY A 60 -3.34 -15.03 -0.63
C GLY A 60 -2.98 -16.47 -0.30
N PRO A 61 -3.76 -17.49 -0.75
CA PRO A 61 -3.45 -18.89 -0.43
C PRO A 61 -2.10 -19.40 -0.94
N ALA A 62 -1.57 -18.76 -1.99
CA ALA A 62 -0.29 -19.12 -2.60
C ALA A 62 0.87 -18.24 -2.13
N SER A 63 0.58 -17.17 -1.39
CA SER A 63 1.61 -16.22 -0.96
C SER A 63 2.34 -16.69 0.29
N SER A 64 3.67 -16.71 0.24
CA SER A 64 4.54 -16.90 1.41
C SER A 64 4.99 -15.58 2.05
N VAL A 65 4.60 -14.44 1.47
CA VAL A 65 4.86 -13.09 2.00
C VAL A 65 3.55 -12.38 2.25
N PRO A 66 3.49 -11.39 3.18
CA PRO A 66 2.27 -10.66 3.46
C PRO A 66 1.78 -9.84 2.25
N LEU A 67 0.49 -9.57 2.22
CA LEU A 67 -0.13 -8.73 1.21
C LEU A 67 -0.10 -7.26 1.65
N ALA A 68 0.14 -6.36 0.71
CA ALA A 68 -0.17 -4.94 0.86
C ALA A 68 -1.49 -4.66 0.13
N ILE A 69 -2.48 -4.14 0.84
CA ILE A 69 -3.78 -3.78 0.28
C ILE A 69 -3.72 -2.33 -0.14
N ASP A 70 -3.77 -2.08 -1.45
CA ASP A 70 -3.61 -0.75 -2.04
C ASP A 70 -4.90 -0.26 -2.67
N SER A 71 -5.41 0.85 -2.17
CA SER A 71 -6.53 1.57 -2.77
C SER A 71 -6.59 3.03 -2.32
N SER A 72 -7.13 3.86 -3.19
CA SER A 72 -7.53 5.24 -2.88
C SER A 72 -8.81 5.35 -2.05
N ASP A 73 -9.53 4.24 -1.82
CA ASP A 73 -10.82 4.18 -1.12
C ASP A 73 -10.70 3.35 0.16
N ALA A 74 -11.00 3.95 1.31
CA ALA A 74 -10.90 3.29 2.62
C ALA A 74 -11.79 2.04 2.74
N ALA A 75 -12.97 2.03 2.11
CA ALA A 75 -13.85 0.86 2.13
C ALA A 75 -13.23 -0.31 1.35
N VAL A 76 -12.49 -0.04 0.28
CA VAL A 76 -11.78 -1.08 -0.49
C VAL A 76 -10.59 -1.62 0.31
N LEU A 77 -9.86 -0.76 1.05
CA LEU A 77 -8.81 -1.18 1.98
C LEU A 77 -9.39 -2.12 3.05
N GLU A 78 -10.48 -1.73 3.69
CA GLU A 78 -11.15 -2.56 4.70
C GLU A 78 -11.61 -3.90 4.14
N ALA A 79 -12.25 -3.90 2.96
CA ALA A 79 -12.70 -5.14 2.31
C ALA A 79 -11.55 -6.08 1.94
N GLY A 80 -10.39 -5.52 1.56
CA GLY A 80 -9.17 -6.29 1.30
C GLY A 80 -8.62 -6.91 2.58
N LEU A 81 -8.51 -6.14 3.66
CA LEU A 81 -8.06 -6.64 4.97
C LEU A 81 -8.98 -7.74 5.52
N ASP A 82 -10.31 -7.56 5.39
CA ASP A 82 -11.30 -8.56 5.83
C ASP A 82 -11.21 -9.89 5.04
N ALA A 83 -10.71 -9.84 3.82
CA ALA A 83 -10.56 -11.02 2.97
C ALA A 83 -9.25 -11.79 3.21
N VAL A 84 -8.29 -11.22 3.95
CA VAL A 84 -7.02 -11.90 4.28
C VAL A 84 -7.26 -12.95 5.35
N ASP A 85 -6.85 -14.20 5.07
CA ASP A 85 -6.81 -15.23 6.11
C ASP A 85 -5.57 -15.01 6.98
N PRO A 86 -5.71 -14.85 8.29
CA PRO A 86 -4.57 -14.63 9.19
C PRO A 86 -3.56 -15.79 9.25
N ALA A 87 -3.88 -16.94 8.68
CA ALA A 87 -2.94 -18.06 8.59
C ALA A 87 -2.00 -17.97 7.37
N TRP A 88 -2.28 -17.11 6.41
CA TRP A 88 -1.42 -16.95 5.23
C TRP A 88 -0.09 -16.28 5.58
N ALA A 89 0.89 -16.43 4.73
CA ALA A 89 2.24 -15.88 4.90
C ALA A 89 2.85 -16.18 6.30
N GLY A 90 2.55 -17.34 6.86
CA GLY A 90 3.06 -17.72 8.19
C GLY A 90 2.48 -16.91 9.36
N GLY A 91 1.36 -16.23 9.16
CA GLY A 91 0.72 -15.35 10.15
C GLY A 91 1.24 -13.92 10.13
N ALA A 92 1.98 -13.53 9.10
CA ALA A 92 2.43 -12.15 8.94
C ALA A 92 1.26 -11.20 8.66
N THR A 93 1.28 -10.04 9.31
CA THR A 93 0.22 -9.04 9.20
C THR A 93 0.23 -8.37 7.81
N PRO A 94 -0.92 -8.22 7.13
CA PRO A 94 -1.00 -7.46 5.90
C PRO A 94 -0.68 -5.99 6.13
N MET A 95 -0.25 -5.27 5.09
CA MET A 95 0.00 -3.83 5.11
C MET A 95 -1.13 -3.06 4.43
N VAL A 96 -1.38 -1.84 4.86
CA VAL A 96 -2.26 -0.88 4.17
C VAL A 96 -1.42 0.06 3.31
N ASN A 97 -1.80 0.26 2.06
CA ASN A 97 -1.24 1.25 1.14
C ASN A 97 -2.39 2.11 0.57
N SER A 98 -2.58 3.33 1.00
CA SER A 98 -1.83 4.17 1.91
C SER A 98 -2.75 5.10 2.74
N ALA A 99 -2.25 5.58 3.86
CA ALA A 99 -2.81 6.75 4.53
C ALA A 99 -2.13 8.05 4.03
N SER A 100 -2.83 9.17 4.13
CA SER A 100 -2.29 10.49 3.84
C SER A 100 -2.98 11.55 4.71
N THR A 101 -2.51 12.78 4.70
CA THR A 101 -3.16 13.89 5.41
C THR A 101 -4.58 14.17 4.88
N GLU A 102 -4.87 13.83 3.63
CA GLU A 102 -6.20 13.94 3.01
C GLU A 102 -7.14 12.78 3.39
N ARG A 103 -6.61 11.70 3.96
CA ARG A 103 -7.35 10.49 4.34
C ARG A 103 -6.96 10.00 5.73
N PRO A 104 -7.20 10.84 6.77
CA PRO A 104 -6.82 10.50 8.15
C PRO A 104 -7.60 9.29 8.71
N GLU A 105 -8.79 8.99 8.17
CA GLU A 105 -9.61 7.83 8.57
C GLU A 105 -8.90 6.50 8.32
N VAL A 106 -7.95 6.44 7.39
CA VAL A 106 -7.14 5.23 7.14
C VAL A 106 -6.21 4.94 8.33
N LEU A 107 -5.72 5.96 9.03
CA LEU A 107 -4.91 5.75 10.25
C LEU A 107 -5.72 5.12 11.38
N GLU A 108 -7.01 5.47 11.51
CA GLU A 108 -7.90 4.82 12.49
C GLU A 108 -8.14 3.35 12.12
N LEU A 109 -8.39 3.05 10.83
CA LEU A 109 -8.50 1.68 10.34
C LEU A 109 -7.23 0.86 10.66
N VAL A 110 -6.06 1.43 10.42
CA VAL A 110 -4.75 0.82 10.71
C VAL A 110 -4.59 0.53 12.20
N LYS A 111 -4.95 1.49 13.07
CA LYS A 111 -4.93 1.33 14.53
C LYS A 111 -5.84 0.19 14.97
N ASP A 112 -7.08 0.17 14.49
CA ASP A 112 -8.07 -0.85 14.87
C ASP A 112 -7.66 -2.26 14.43
N ARG A 113 -6.94 -2.38 13.32
CA ARG A 113 -6.46 -3.67 12.75
C ARG A 113 -5.08 -4.08 13.25
N GLY A 114 -4.32 -3.16 13.86
CA GLY A 114 -2.94 -3.41 14.30
C GLY A 114 -2.02 -3.78 13.13
N THR A 115 -2.15 -3.11 11.99
CA THR A 115 -1.47 -3.42 10.72
C THR A 115 -0.44 -2.33 10.37
N PRO A 116 0.71 -2.65 9.75
CA PRO A 116 1.62 -1.64 9.23
C PRO A 116 0.96 -0.86 8.06
N VAL A 117 1.46 0.36 7.83
CA VAL A 117 0.88 1.26 6.83
C VAL A 117 1.94 2.04 6.05
N VAL A 118 1.74 2.13 4.74
CA VAL A 118 2.40 3.15 3.93
C VAL A 118 1.74 4.50 4.20
N ILE A 119 2.52 5.47 4.65
CA ILE A 119 2.08 6.86 4.84
C ILE A 119 2.65 7.70 3.71
N SER A 120 1.75 8.15 2.83
CA SER A 120 2.12 8.86 1.60
C SER A 120 2.23 10.37 1.84
N CYS A 121 3.28 10.97 1.35
CA CYS A 121 3.45 12.43 1.33
C CYS A 121 2.61 13.13 0.25
N THR A 122 1.51 12.48 -0.20
CA THR A 122 0.49 13.13 -1.04
C THR A 122 -0.31 14.13 -0.21
N GLY A 123 -0.85 15.14 -0.90
CA GLY A 123 -1.78 16.13 -0.37
C GLY A 123 -2.66 16.64 -1.49
N ALA A 124 -3.25 17.82 -1.34
CA ALA A 124 -4.05 18.48 -2.39
C ALA A 124 -3.26 18.69 -3.71
N SER A 125 -1.94 18.59 -3.66
CA SER A 125 -1.04 18.63 -4.81
C SER A 125 0.12 17.66 -4.62
N MET A 126 0.82 17.31 -5.70
CA MET A 126 2.09 16.58 -5.63
C MET A 126 3.14 17.41 -4.88
N PRO A 127 4.02 16.78 -4.07
CA PRO A 127 5.04 17.51 -3.33
C PRO A 127 6.06 18.17 -4.26
N SER A 128 6.42 19.41 -3.94
CA SER A 128 7.39 20.21 -4.68
C SER A 128 8.74 20.29 -3.94
N GLY A 129 9.74 19.58 -4.42
CA GLY A 129 11.09 19.62 -3.83
C GLY A 129 11.22 18.84 -2.52
N THR A 130 12.38 18.97 -1.88
CA THR A 130 12.76 18.23 -0.67
C THR A 130 11.94 18.66 0.55
N GLN A 131 11.87 19.96 0.80
CA GLN A 131 11.28 20.51 2.02
C GLN A 131 9.80 20.17 2.16
N ASP A 132 9.01 20.28 1.08
CA ASP A 132 7.59 19.94 1.07
C ASP A 132 7.35 18.47 1.40
N ARG A 133 8.20 17.54 0.87
CA ARG A 133 8.16 16.12 1.22
C ARG A 133 8.41 15.87 2.70
N VAL A 134 9.41 16.53 3.26
CA VAL A 134 9.77 16.40 4.66
C VAL A 134 8.66 16.93 5.57
N GLU A 135 8.10 18.11 5.28
CA GLU A 135 7.01 18.70 6.06
C GLU A 135 5.77 17.82 6.06
N ARG A 136 5.40 17.24 4.92
CA ARG A 136 4.26 16.29 4.83
C ARG A 136 4.54 15.00 5.57
N ALA A 137 5.76 14.48 5.48
CA ALA A 137 6.15 13.30 6.27
C ALA A 137 6.04 13.58 7.77
N GLU A 138 6.50 14.74 8.25
CA GLU A 138 6.39 15.15 9.64
C GLU A 138 4.93 15.26 10.09
N GLU A 139 4.08 15.87 9.26
CA GLU A 139 2.66 16.03 9.55
C GLU A 139 1.96 14.68 9.70
N ILE A 140 2.11 13.78 8.72
CA ILE A 140 1.42 12.48 8.75
C ILE A 140 1.99 11.57 9.85
N VAL A 141 3.30 11.60 10.13
CA VAL A 141 3.92 10.86 11.25
C VAL A 141 3.39 11.39 12.59
N ALA A 142 3.24 12.71 12.73
CA ALA A 142 2.67 13.29 13.95
C ALA A 142 1.20 12.87 14.15
N MET A 143 0.40 12.78 13.07
CA MET A 143 -0.97 12.27 13.13
C MET A 143 -0.98 10.80 13.56
N ALA A 144 -0.15 9.95 12.96
CA ALA A 144 -0.07 8.53 13.26
C ALA A 144 0.37 8.27 14.71
N THR A 145 1.42 8.96 15.17
CA THR A 145 1.91 8.85 16.56
C THR A 145 0.93 9.45 17.58
N GLY A 146 0.16 10.45 17.18
CA GLY A 146 -0.96 10.98 17.98
C GLY A 146 -2.09 9.97 18.22
N LEU A 147 -2.17 8.94 17.37
CA LEU A 147 -3.05 7.78 17.52
C LEU A 147 -2.38 6.58 18.21
N ASP A 148 -1.20 6.76 18.78
CA ASP A 148 -0.37 5.71 19.41
C ASP A 148 0.12 4.62 18.42
N LEU A 149 0.19 4.91 17.11
CA LEU A 149 0.81 4.00 16.15
C LEU A 149 2.34 4.01 16.35
N PRO A 150 3.00 2.84 16.44
CA PRO A 150 4.43 2.77 16.64
C PRO A 150 5.19 3.13 15.35
N LEU A 151 6.37 3.75 15.48
CA LEU A 151 7.16 4.20 14.33
C LEU A 151 7.57 3.06 13.39
N ASP A 152 7.84 1.88 13.93
CA ASP A 152 8.23 0.68 13.16
C ASP A 152 7.08 0.07 12.34
N SER A 153 5.85 0.54 12.55
CA SER A 153 4.70 0.19 11.69
C SER A 153 4.49 1.17 10.52
N LEU A 154 5.25 2.26 10.47
CA LEU A 154 5.08 3.32 9.48
C LEU A 154 6.11 3.20 8.35
N HIS A 155 5.63 3.17 7.11
CA HIS A 155 6.43 3.15 5.89
C HIS A 155 6.20 4.46 5.14
N VAL A 156 7.10 5.44 5.31
CA VAL A 156 6.97 6.76 4.66
C VAL A 156 7.28 6.64 3.18
N ASP A 157 6.36 7.09 2.32
CA ASP A 157 6.58 7.28 0.90
C ASP A 157 6.69 8.78 0.55
N PRO A 158 7.92 9.30 0.36
CA PRO A 158 8.14 10.70 -0.03
C PRO A 158 7.74 11.03 -1.47
N LEU A 159 7.24 10.05 -2.23
CA LEU A 159 6.81 10.10 -3.63
C LEU A 159 7.93 10.36 -4.63
N VAL A 160 8.26 9.33 -5.38
CA VAL A 160 9.13 9.40 -6.56
C VAL A 160 8.33 9.94 -7.75
N ILE A 161 8.79 11.06 -8.30
CA ILE A 161 8.22 11.63 -9.53
C ILE A 161 9.14 11.25 -10.69
N PRO A 162 8.59 10.74 -11.82
CA PRO A 162 9.40 10.38 -12.97
C PRO A 162 10.27 11.55 -13.47
N ILE A 163 11.54 11.30 -13.72
CA ILE A 163 12.51 12.32 -14.18
C ILE A 163 12.11 12.96 -15.51
N GLY A 164 11.28 12.31 -16.31
CA GLY A 164 10.72 12.90 -17.52
C GLY A 164 9.66 13.98 -17.26
N VAL A 165 9.08 14.00 -16.04
CA VAL A 165 8.14 15.04 -15.59
C VAL A 165 8.89 16.19 -14.91
N ASP A 166 9.82 15.85 -14.01
CA ASP A 166 10.68 16.81 -13.32
C ASP A 166 12.10 16.23 -13.17
N PRO A 167 13.09 16.76 -13.90
CA PRO A 167 14.48 16.28 -13.83
C PRO A 167 15.14 16.44 -12.45
N MET A 168 14.62 17.32 -11.60
CA MET A 168 15.17 17.55 -10.24
C MET A 168 14.51 16.68 -9.18
N ALA A 169 13.39 16.02 -9.51
CA ALA A 169 12.58 15.26 -8.55
C ALA A 169 13.35 14.11 -7.89
N GLY A 170 14.23 13.43 -8.64
CA GLY A 170 15.04 12.34 -8.10
C GLY A 170 16.00 12.79 -7.01
N GLY A 171 16.70 13.92 -7.21
CA GLY A 171 17.56 14.54 -6.20
C GLY A 171 16.76 14.97 -4.97
N ALA A 172 15.64 15.67 -5.18
CA ALA A 172 14.76 16.12 -4.10
C ALA A 172 14.19 14.95 -3.27
N PHE A 173 13.87 13.82 -3.92
CA PHE A 173 13.45 12.60 -3.23
C PHE A 173 14.56 12.03 -2.35
N MET A 174 15.80 11.86 -2.88
CA MET A 174 16.92 11.33 -2.13
C MET A 174 17.29 12.20 -0.92
N ASP A 175 17.27 13.54 -1.09
CA ASP A 175 17.50 14.48 0.01
C ASP A 175 16.39 14.41 1.07
N ALA A 176 15.13 14.22 0.65
CA ALA A 176 14.02 14.01 1.58
C ALA A 176 14.18 12.70 2.37
N VAL A 177 14.54 11.59 1.71
CA VAL A 177 14.84 10.31 2.36
C VAL A 177 15.91 10.48 3.44
N ALA A 178 17.03 11.14 3.12
CA ALA A 178 18.11 11.40 4.07
C ALA A 178 17.61 12.21 5.28
N THR A 179 16.86 13.29 5.02
CA THR A 179 16.34 14.17 6.08
C THR A 179 15.32 13.47 6.97
N ILE A 180 14.39 12.69 6.39
CA ILE A 180 13.40 11.89 7.13
C ILE A 180 14.12 10.87 8.02
N ARG A 181 15.15 10.20 7.49
CA ARG A 181 15.97 9.25 8.25
C ARG A 181 16.70 9.91 9.42
N GLU A 182 17.26 11.11 9.23
CA GLU A 182 17.89 11.89 10.31
C GLU A 182 16.90 12.27 11.42
N ARG A 183 15.66 12.60 11.07
CA ARG A 183 14.64 13.06 12.03
C ARG A 183 14.00 11.94 12.84
N PHE A 184 13.70 10.81 12.22
CA PHE A 184 12.93 9.72 12.82
C PHE A 184 13.77 8.48 13.16
N GLY A 185 15.05 8.43 12.73
CA GLY A 185 15.94 7.32 13.02
C GLY A 185 15.66 6.07 12.17
N GLU A 186 16.21 4.93 12.61
CA GLU A 186 16.11 3.65 11.90
C GLU A 186 14.79 2.92 12.15
N GLU A 187 14.01 3.34 13.14
CA GLU A 187 12.75 2.69 13.48
C GLU A 187 11.67 2.89 12.40
N ILE A 188 11.67 4.05 11.74
CA ILE A 188 10.72 4.30 10.65
C ILE A 188 11.21 3.68 9.35
N HIS A 189 10.32 3.05 8.60
CA HIS A 189 10.61 2.55 7.27
C HIS A 189 10.41 3.65 6.22
N ILE A 190 11.16 3.59 5.11
CA ILE A 190 11.02 4.52 3.98
C ILE A 190 10.90 3.67 2.72
N THR A 191 9.88 3.96 1.91
CA THR A 191 9.56 3.31 0.64
C THR A 191 9.48 4.34 -0.49
N GLY A 192 9.33 3.87 -1.75
CA GLY A 192 9.20 4.75 -2.91
C GLY A 192 9.13 4.01 -4.22
#